data_161cf8a04722c73718e7c688bd41e287
#
_entry.id   161cf8a04722c73718e7c688bd41e287
#
_cell.length_a   1.000
_cell.length_b   1.000
_cell.length_c   1.000
_cell.angle_alpha   90.00
_cell.angle_beta   90.00
_cell.angle_gamma   90.00
#
_symmetry.space_group_name_H-M   'P 1'
#
loop_
_entity.id
_entity.type
_entity.pdbx_description
1 polymer ?
#
loop_
_entity_poly.entity_id
_entity_poly.type
_entity_poly.pdbx_seq_one_letter_code
_entity_poly.pdbx_strand_id
1 'polypeptide(L)'
;MAKHVVDPNQLLIDQFYKIMDEGDLDWERYDRVDDYCWECGTEFETDDGYVYSADASDCDGDLEIINLYVKTPTGEEIQLI
;
A
#
# COMPACT_ATOMS: atom_id res chain seq x y z
N MET A 1 -27.67 20.26 -2.41
CA MET A 1 -26.26 20.22 -2.06
C MET A 1 -25.77 18.77 -2.01
N ALA A 2 -24.77 18.48 -2.77
CA ALA A 2 -24.22 17.12 -2.78
C ALA A 2 -23.47 16.84 -1.48
N LYS A 3 -23.78 15.73 -0.84
CA LYS A 3 -23.00 15.26 0.28
C LYS A 3 -21.73 14.61 -0.24
N HIS A 4 -20.60 14.92 0.38
CA HIS A 4 -19.40 14.16 0.15
C HIS A 4 -19.59 12.76 0.73
N VAL A 5 -19.76 11.81 -0.16
CA VAL A 5 -19.70 10.40 0.24
C VAL A 5 -18.23 10.00 0.20
N VAL A 6 -17.68 9.76 1.37
CA VAL A 6 -16.30 9.28 1.45
C VAL A 6 -16.31 7.79 1.19
N ASP A 7 -15.62 7.37 0.14
CA ASP A 7 -15.44 5.96 -0.15
C ASP A 7 -14.54 5.35 0.94
N PRO A 8 -15.00 4.34 1.68
CA PRO A 8 -14.16 3.69 2.70
C PRO A 8 -12.84 3.17 2.15
N ASN A 9 -12.83 2.71 0.91
CA ASN A 9 -11.60 2.24 0.28
C ASN A 9 -10.62 3.39 0.05
N GLN A 10 -11.12 4.57 -0.28
CA GLN A 10 -10.27 5.74 -0.46
C GLN A 10 -9.61 6.16 0.85
N LEU A 11 -10.32 6.06 1.97
CA LEU A 11 -9.74 6.34 3.28
C LEU A 11 -8.59 5.38 3.61
N LEU A 12 -8.74 4.11 3.27
CA LEU A 12 -7.69 3.11 3.48
C LEU A 12 -6.48 3.38 2.58
N ILE A 13 -6.71 3.76 1.34
CA ILE A 13 -5.65 4.14 0.40
C ILE A 13 -4.89 5.36 0.95
N ASP A 14 -5.60 6.38 1.40
CA ASP A 14 -5.00 7.59 1.94
C ASP A 14 -4.18 7.31 3.19
N GLN A 15 -4.64 6.41 4.05
CA GLN A 15 -3.91 5.97 5.23
C GLN A 15 -2.60 5.29 4.84
N PHE A 16 -2.64 4.42 3.84
CA PHE A 16 -1.44 3.75 3.36
C PHE A 16 -0.40 4.76 2.83
N TYR A 17 -0.83 5.70 2.00
CA TYR A 17 0.08 6.71 1.45
C TYR A 17 0.65 7.62 2.53
N LYS A 18 -0.14 7.94 3.55
CA LYS A 18 0.33 8.72 4.68
C LYS A 18 1.46 7.99 5.43
N ILE A 19 1.26 6.72 5.70
CA ILE A 19 2.27 5.88 6.37
C ILE A 19 3.53 5.79 5.51
N MET A 20 3.36 5.62 4.21
CA MET A 20 4.48 5.56 3.26
C MET A 20 5.27 6.87 3.25
N ASP A 21 4.57 8.02 3.25
CA ASP A 21 5.21 9.33 3.26
C ASP A 21 5.98 9.60 4.57
N GLU A 22 5.55 9.02 5.68
CA GLU A 22 6.23 9.12 6.96
C GLU A 22 7.51 8.28 7.00
N GLY A 23 7.74 7.42 6.00
CA GLY A 23 8.94 6.62 5.88
C GLY A 23 9.00 5.41 6.80
N ASP A 24 7.86 4.99 7.33
CA ASP A 24 7.78 3.89 8.29
C ASP A 24 7.67 2.51 7.65
N LEU A 25 7.66 2.44 6.31
CA LEU A 25 7.52 1.18 5.60
C LEU A 25 8.86 0.58 5.23
N ASP A 26 9.02 -0.71 5.54
CA ASP A 26 10.16 -1.51 5.11
C ASP A 26 9.81 -2.21 3.80
N TRP A 27 10.40 -1.74 2.72
CA TRP A 27 10.23 -2.36 1.41
C TRP A 27 11.30 -3.42 1.19
N GLU A 28 10.88 -4.64 0.86
CA GLU A 28 11.77 -5.71 0.47
C GLU A 28 11.83 -5.81 -1.04
N ARG A 29 13.04 -5.76 -1.59
CA ARG A 29 13.26 -6.02 -3.02
C ARG A 29 13.33 -7.52 -3.21
N TYR A 30 12.43 -8.06 -4.02
CA TYR A 30 12.35 -9.52 -4.21
C TYR A 30 12.62 -9.94 -5.66
N ASP A 31 12.52 -9.05 -6.62
CA ASP A 31 12.79 -9.38 -8.01
C ASP A 31 13.36 -8.17 -8.76
N ARG A 32 14.36 -8.45 -9.60
CA ARG A 32 14.95 -7.43 -10.45
C ARG A 32 14.30 -7.50 -11.82
N VAL A 33 13.63 -6.42 -12.23
CA VAL A 33 12.92 -6.34 -13.51
C VAL A 33 13.88 -5.96 -14.63
N ASP A 34 14.70 -4.94 -14.40
CA ASP A 34 15.73 -4.51 -15.34
C ASP A 34 16.87 -3.82 -14.59
N ASP A 35 17.80 -3.16 -15.31
CA ASP A 35 18.96 -2.53 -14.71
C ASP A 35 18.62 -1.41 -13.72
N TYR A 36 17.43 -0.85 -13.83
CA TYR A 36 17.01 0.32 -13.06
C TYR A 36 15.83 0.05 -12.17
N CYS A 37 15.09 -1.06 -12.37
CA CYS A 37 13.82 -1.31 -11.71
C CYS A 37 13.84 -2.59 -10.90
N TRP A 38 13.26 -2.51 -9.71
CA TRP A 38 13.07 -3.64 -8.80
C TRP A 38 11.59 -3.77 -8.46
N GLU A 39 11.13 -5.01 -8.33
CA GLU A 39 9.86 -5.29 -7.70
C GLU A 39 10.06 -5.40 -6.21
N CYS A 40 9.24 -4.66 -5.46
CA CYS A 40 9.32 -4.57 -4.01
C CYS A 40 7.98 -4.92 -3.40
N GLY A 41 8.02 -5.39 -2.16
CA GLY A 41 6.82 -5.66 -1.39
C GLY A 41 6.95 -5.15 0.02
N THR A 42 5.82 -4.85 0.63
CA THR A 42 5.77 -4.51 2.04
C THR A 42 4.49 -5.07 2.65
N GLU A 43 4.56 -5.38 3.94
CA GLU A 43 3.41 -5.79 4.73
C GLU A 43 3.54 -5.21 6.13
N PHE A 44 2.46 -4.64 6.63
CA PHE A 44 2.46 -4.11 8.00
C PHE A 44 1.06 -4.12 8.58
N GLU A 45 0.99 -4.13 9.90
CA GLU A 45 -0.26 -4.08 10.64
C GLU A 45 -0.39 -2.73 11.34
N THR A 46 -1.58 -2.13 11.26
CA THR A 46 -1.89 -0.90 11.99
C THR A 46 -2.34 -1.22 13.41
N ASP A 47 -2.35 -0.20 14.26
CA ASP A 47 -2.85 -0.34 15.64
C ASP A 47 -4.32 -0.76 15.68
N ASP A 48 -5.08 -0.41 14.65
CA ASP A 48 -6.49 -0.75 14.51
C ASP A 48 -6.73 -2.21 14.06
N GLY A 49 -5.67 -2.94 13.75
CA GLY A 49 -5.77 -4.32 13.32
C GLY A 49 -5.93 -4.53 11.82
N TYR A 50 -5.73 -3.50 11.01
CA TYR A 50 -5.69 -3.64 9.56
C TYR A 50 -4.30 -4.09 9.13
N VAL A 51 -4.25 -5.09 8.24
CA VAL A 51 -2.99 -5.57 7.67
C VAL A 51 -2.94 -5.13 6.21
N TYR A 52 -1.98 -4.30 5.90
CA TYR A 52 -1.73 -3.84 4.53
C TYR A 52 -0.65 -4.68 3.88
N SER A 53 -0.87 -5.01 2.61
CA SER A 53 0.12 -5.71 1.79
C SER A 53 0.18 -5.01 0.43
N ALA A 54 1.36 -4.63 0.01
CA ALA A 54 1.53 -3.87 -1.21
C ALA A 54 2.68 -4.41 -2.04
N ASP A 55 2.50 -4.35 -3.36
CA ASP A 55 3.54 -4.59 -4.34
C ASP A 55 3.80 -3.28 -5.08
N ALA A 56 5.07 -2.98 -5.29
CA ALA A 56 5.47 -1.75 -5.94
C ALA A 56 6.65 -1.99 -6.88
N SER A 57 6.83 -1.08 -7.81
CA SER A 57 8.00 -1.02 -8.67
C SER A 57 8.86 0.15 -8.23
N ASP A 58 10.13 -0.11 -7.96
CA ASP A 58 11.12 0.91 -7.60
C ASP A 58 12.06 1.06 -8.79
N CYS A 59 11.90 2.15 -9.52
CA CYS A 59 12.71 2.46 -10.70
C CYS A 59 13.56 3.68 -10.41
N ASP A 60 14.84 3.46 -10.10
CA ASP A 60 15.81 4.52 -9.84
C ASP A 60 15.35 5.47 -8.73
N GLY A 61 14.74 4.93 -7.68
CA GLY A 61 14.23 5.70 -6.56
C GLY A 61 12.79 6.16 -6.69
N ASP A 62 12.18 5.99 -7.86
CA ASP A 62 10.75 6.29 -8.06
C ASP A 62 9.92 5.06 -7.76
N LEU A 63 9.16 5.13 -6.69
CA LEU A 63 8.33 4.04 -6.23
C LEU A 63 6.90 4.19 -6.74
N GLU A 64 6.41 3.18 -7.47
CA GLU A 64 5.05 3.14 -7.97
C GLU A 64 4.32 1.94 -7.39
N ILE A 65 3.17 2.17 -6.77
CA ILE A 65 2.36 1.11 -6.20
C ILE A 65 1.62 0.39 -7.34
N ILE A 66 1.83 -0.91 -7.45
CA ILE A 66 1.18 -1.74 -8.46
C ILE A 66 -0.09 -2.37 -7.91
N ASN A 67 0.02 -2.96 -6.72
CA ASN A 67 -1.10 -3.60 -6.04
C ASN A 67 -1.12 -3.18 -4.59
N LEU A 68 -2.32 -2.98 -4.04
CA LEU A 68 -2.50 -2.68 -2.63
C LEU A 68 -3.69 -3.47 -2.11
N TYR A 69 -3.44 -4.27 -1.09
CA TYR A 69 -4.45 -5.08 -0.43
C TYR A 69 -4.51 -4.72 1.04
N VAL A 70 -5.68 -4.83 1.61
CA VAL A 70 -5.85 -4.69 3.05
C VAL A 70 -6.71 -5.83 3.58
N LYS A 71 -6.33 -6.36 4.73
CA LYS A 71 -7.13 -7.32 5.48
C LYS A 71 -7.67 -6.60 6.71
N THR A 72 -9.00 -6.60 6.83
CA THR A 72 -9.66 -5.94 7.95
C THR A 72 -9.51 -6.74 9.24
N PRO A 73 -9.77 -6.12 10.41
CA PRO A 73 -9.72 -6.85 11.69
C PRO A 73 -10.69 -8.04 11.75
N THR A 74 -11.73 -8.04 10.93
CA THR A 74 -12.69 -9.15 10.83
C THR A 74 -12.27 -10.25 9.86
N GLY A 75 -11.13 -10.07 9.16
CA GLY A 75 -10.59 -11.07 8.25
C GLY A 75 -11.00 -10.89 6.80
N GLU A 76 -11.70 -9.82 6.47
CA GLU A 76 -12.08 -9.51 5.10
C GLU A 76 -10.90 -8.96 4.32
N GLU A 77 -10.64 -9.50 3.14
CA GLU A 77 -9.58 -9.01 2.26
C GLU A 77 -10.18 -8.11 1.18
N ILE A 78 -9.58 -6.94 1.01
CA ILE A 78 -10.02 -5.94 0.03
C ILE A 78 -8.83 -5.56 -0.84
N GLN A 79 -9.02 -5.60 -2.15
CA GLN A 79 -8.04 -5.06 -3.09
C GLN A 79 -8.35 -3.59 -3.32
N LEU A 80 -7.40 -2.73 -2.96
CA LEU A 80 -7.56 -1.27 -3.06
C LEU A 80 -7.02 -0.72 -4.39
N ILE A 81 -5.96 -1.33 -4.90
CA ILE A 81 -5.34 -0.94 -6.17
C ILE A 81 -5.02 -2.19 -6.98
#